data_c34f0a866797a77355db4cdb2b6ec9dd
#
_entry.id   c34f0a866797a77355db4cdb2b6ec9dd
#
_cell.length_a   1.000
_cell.length_b   1.000
_cell.length_c   1.000
_cell.angle_alpha   90.00
_cell.angle_beta   90.00
_cell.angle_gamma   90.00
#
_symmetry.space_group_name_H-M   'P 1'
#
loop_
_entity.id
_entity.type
_entity.pdbx_description
1 polymer ?
#
loop_
_entity_poly.entity_id
_entity_poly.type
_entity_poly.pdbx_seq_one_letter_code
_entity_poly.pdbx_strand_id
1 'polypeptide(L)'
;MSKRIKNPPNAYELMNSIRSIGYSFKTAVADIVDNSISAYATHIDIDFSTNSDNENMYVTILDDGNGMDNDELLKAMKYASTKDEYGQHDLGRFGLGLKSASLSQCRVLTVASKQNNSICAFMWDIDRVNDWECIQLDLDEIEILPNIEKLINMPKGTLVIWQNFDIGEKKYNGLIQKFLSDAMEETEKYLIIVFHRYMTNRNNKLVIHINNNALIPIDPFLKKKKKTDKQKEMELEGGIKIKGYILPHQNDLTAKDIEMLGGQDELNNGQGFYIYRNNRLIQYGTWLDLTSKSISNELFKYGRIRVDIPNTMDEVWEVDITKKNVIVPKSVVNQLRNMVREIRKKSDNKSQKRQKIGYESDEKRIWNKQLNRDEKTSFYINTNAFCIREYIDSINDKDKTKVLRLLDLISKTLPLDDIYYECASNKCAKEIDDDILDSIIKIGLDLVLRFQTQTKCSIDEALEKIRIFEPFNEDTYYIQLKKEVKK
;
A
#
# COMPACT_ATOMS: atom_id res chain seq x y z
N MET A 1 -5.04 60.84 0.81
CA MET A 1 -5.92 59.79 0.22
C MET A 1 -5.08 58.70 -0.37
N SER A 2 -5.30 57.43 0.02
CA SER A 2 -4.59 56.28 -0.56
C SER A 2 -5.04 56.05 -2.01
N LYS A 3 -4.08 55.84 -2.93
CA LYS A 3 -4.33 55.55 -4.34
C LYS A 3 -4.29 54.05 -4.57
N ARG A 4 -5.31 53.45 -5.20
CA ARG A 4 -5.32 52.05 -5.64
C ARG A 4 -4.61 51.96 -6.99
N ILE A 5 -3.60 51.11 -7.10
CA ILE A 5 -2.83 50.86 -8.31
C ILE A 5 -3.04 49.41 -8.72
N LYS A 6 -3.35 49.14 -9.99
CA LYS A 6 -3.40 47.78 -10.52
C LYS A 6 -1.95 47.21 -10.54
N ASN A 7 -1.77 46.04 -9.94
CA ASN A 7 -0.48 45.33 -9.91
C ASN A 7 -0.73 43.84 -10.20
N PRO A 8 -1.09 43.50 -11.47
CA PRO A 8 -1.26 42.11 -11.83
C PRO A 8 0.10 41.38 -11.81
N PRO A 9 0.13 40.10 -11.38
CA PRO A 9 1.33 39.29 -11.44
C PRO A 9 1.74 39.03 -12.91
N ASN A 10 3.04 38.86 -13.15
CA ASN A 10 3.53 38.37 -14.44
C ASN A 10 3.06 36.91 -14.63
N ALA A 11 2.46 36.60 -15.78
CA ALA A 11 1.86 35.30 -16.05
C ALA A 11 2.92 34.20 -16.07
N TYR A 12 4.03 34.39 -16.80
CA TYR A 12 5.11 33.43 -16.91
C TYR A 12 5.73 33.10 -15.53
N GLU A 13 6.07 34.11 -14.74
CA GLU A 13 6.70 33.95 -13.43
C GLU A 13 5.76 33.25 -12.42
N LEU A 14 4.47 33.63 -12.42
CA LEU A 14 3.51 32.99 -11.55
C LEU A 14 3.26 31.52 -11.94
N MET A 15 3.15 31.22 -13.24
CA MET A 15 3.00 29.83 -13.71
C MET A 15 4.20 28.99 -13.35
N ASN A 16 5.44 29.49 -13.51
CA ASN A 16 6.64 28.79 -13.07
C ASN A 16 6.70 28.58 -11.56
N SER A 17 6.23 29.55 -10.76
CA SER A 17 6.13 29.42 -9.31
C SER A 17 5.12 28.33 -8.91
N ILE A 18 3.96 28.27 -9.56
CA ILE A 18 2.94 27.26 -9.34
C ILE A 18 3.45 25.85 -9.71
N ARG A 19 4.28 25.70 -10.74
CA ARG A 19 4.92 24.44 -11.10
C ARG A 19 5.73 23.81 -9.98
N SER A 20 6.25 24.63 -9.05
CA SER A 20 7.03 24.16 -7.89
C SER A 20 6.19 23.62 -6.73
N ILE A 21 4.85 23.57 -6.82
CA ILE A 21 3.92 23.10 -5.77
C ILE A 21 4.04 21.58 -5.49
N GLY A 22 5.14 20.94 -5.76
CA GLY A 22 5.45 19.62 -5.22
C GLY A 22 4.56 18.43 -5.66
N TYR A 23 3.90 18.54 -6.83
CA TYR A 23 3.23 17.38 -7.44
C TYR A 23 4.25 16.31 -7.86
N SER A 24 3.97 15.05 -7.54
CA SER A 24 4.60 13.93 -8.22
C SER A 24 3.77 13.56 -9.45
N PHE A 25 4.37 12.87 -10.43
CA PHE A 25 3.68 12.49 -11.66
C PHE A 25 2.36 11.76 -11.39
N LYS A 26 2.42 10.69 -10.56
CA LYS A 26 1.25 9.89 -10.16
C LYS A 26 0.14 10.70 -9.50
N THR A 27 0.49 11.73 -8.71
CA THR A 27 -0.54 12.56 -8.06
C THR A 27 -1.13 13.59 -9.01
N ALA A 28 -0.35 14.05 -9.99
CA ALA A 28 -0.86 14.91 -11.06
C ALA A 28 -1.86 14.16 -11.96
N VAL A 29 -1.52 12.94 -12.38
CA VAL A 29 -2.46 12.07 -13.14
C VAL A 29 -3.73 11.81 -12.32
N ALA A 30 -3.61 11.51 -11.02
CA ALA A 30 -4.77 11.26 -10.17
C ALA A 30 -5.70 12.48 -10.06
N ASP A 31 -5.19 13.71 -10.09
CA ASP A 31 -6.04 14.91 -10.09
C ASP A 31 -6.79 15.09 -11.43
N ILE A 32 -6.22 14.64 -12.55
CA ILE A 32 -6.97 14.60 -13.82
C ILE A 32 -8.05 13.52 -13.77
N VAL A 33 -7.76 12.34 -13.23
CA VAL A 33 -8.75 11.28 -13.00
C VAL A 33 -9.88 11.76 -12.06
N ASP A 34 -9.58 12.56 -11.03
CA ASP A 34 -10.60 13.19 -10.17
C ASP A 34 -11.55 14.11 -10.98
N ASN A 35 -11.01 14.86 -11.96
CA ASN A 35 -11.81 15.70 -12.84
C ASN A 35 -12.71 14.86 -13.76
N SER A 36 -12.19 13.77 -14.32
CA SER A 36 -12.96 12.82 -15.13
C SER A 36 -14.09 12.18 -14.34
N ILE A 37 -13.85 11.77 -13.08
CA ILE A 37 -14.89 11.25 -12.17
C ILE A 37 -15.96 12.33 -11.89
N SER A 38 -15.54 13.57 -11.68
CA SER A 38 -16.46 14.70 -11.47
C SER A 38 -17.29 15.02 -12.71
N ALA A 39 -16.78 14.69 -13.90
CA ALA A 39 -17.50 14.76 -15.18
C ALA A 39 -18.34 13.50 -15.48
N TYR A 40 -18.51 12.61 -14.48
CA TYR A 40 -19.25 11.34 -14.60
C TYR A 40 -18.69 10.34 -15.60
N ALA A 41 -17.38 10.35 -15.81
CA ALA A 41 -16.71 9.35 -16.62
C ALA A 41 -16.83 7.95 -16.03
N THR A 42 -16.96 6.96 -16.88
CA THR A 42 -16.97 5.53 -16.55
C THR A 42 -15.75 4.80 -17.12
N HIS A 43 -15.12 5.35 -18.14
CA HIS A 43 -13.90 4.84 -18.78
C HIS A 43 -12.87 5.95 -18.89
N ILE A 44 -11.64 5.62 -18.51
CA ILE A 44 -10.49 6.52 -18.60
C ILE A 44 -9.33 5.73 -19.23
N ASP A 45 -8.82 6.22 -20.36
CA ASP A 45 -7.66 5.67 -21.04
C ASP A 45 -6.46 6.61 -20.84
N ILE A 46 -5.39 6.09 -20.27
CA ILE A 46 -4.14 6.83 -20.03
C ILE A 46 -3.07 6.20 -20.93
N ASP A 47 -2.58 6.97 -21.91
CA ASP A 47 -1.55 6.48 -22.80
C ASP A 47 -0.25 7.25 -22.60
N PHE A 48 0.81 6.51 -22.28
CA PHE A 48 2.18 6.99 -22.26
C PHE A 48 2.82 6.67 -23.60
N SER A 49 3.36 7.68 -24.27
CA SER A 49 4.08 7.50 -25.53
C SER A 49 5.26 6.54 -25.32
N THR A 50 5.39 5.56 -26.23
CA THR A 50 6.48 4.59 -26.26
C THR A 50 7.48 4.87 -27.38
N ASN A 51 7.31 5.98 -28.13
CA ASN A 51 8.19 6.32 -29.23
C ASN A 51 9.61 6.64 -28.73
N SER A 52 10.61 6.20 -29.47
CA SER A 52 12.02 6.45 -29.19
C SER A 52 12.48 7.89 -29.51
N ASP A 53 11.61 8.68 -30.13
CA ASP A 53 11.90 10.05 -30.53
C ASP A 53 11.51 11.02 -29.42
N ASN A 54 12.51 11.59 -28.72
CA ASN A 54 12.30 12.43 -27.54
C ASN A 54 11.47 13.69 -27.84
N GLU A 55 11.47 14.18 -29.07
CA GLU A 55 10.78 15.41 -29.44
C GLU A 55 9.25 15.24 -29.54
N ASN A 56 8.76 13.99 -29.69
CA ASN A 56 7.34 13.66 -29.87
C ASN A 56 6.74 12.87 -28.70
N MET A 57 7.38 12.87 -27.54
CA MET A 57 6.82 12.17 -26.37
C MET A 57 5.63 12.90 -25.78
N TYR A 58 4.59 12.15 -25.47
CA TYR A 58 3.37 12.66 -24.85
C TYR A 58 2.81 11.70 -23.78
N VAL A 59 1.97 12.24 -22.92
CA VAL A 59 1.03 11.47 -22.11
C VAL A 59 -0.36 12.01 -22.35
N THR A 60 -1.30 11.12 -22.64
CA THR A 60 -2.70 11.48 -22.85
C THR A 60 -3.59 10.82 -21.80
N ILE A 61 -4.62 11.55 -21.36
CA ILE A 61 -5.66 11.07 -20.45
C ILE A 61 -6.99 11.39 -21.11
N LEU A 62 -7.68 10.35 -21.61
CA LEU A 62 -8.96 10.43 -22.31
C LEU A 62 -10.07 9.90 -21.39
N ASP A 63 -11.16 10.62 -21.26
CA ASP A 63 -12.35 10.17 -20.53
C ASP A 63 -13.62 10.23 -21.39
N ASP A 64 -14.61 9.41 -21.03
CA ASP A 64 -15.95 9.38 -21.62
C ASP A 64 -16.97 10.25 -20.85
N GLY A 65 -16.50 11.23 -20.08
CA GLY A 65 -17.32 12.12 -19.27
C GLY A 65 -18.26 13.02 -20.10
N ASN A 66 -18.84 14.00 -19.44
CA ASN A 66 -19.84 14.86 -20.09
C ASN A 66 -19.27 15.71 -21.25
N GLY A 67 -17.95 15.89 -21.31
CA GLY A 67 -17.33 16.85 -22.22
C GLY A 67 -17.63 18.30 -21.81
N MET A 68 -17.14 19.25 -22.59
CA MET A 68 -17.30 20.68 -22.41
C MET A 68 -17.49 21.34 -23.76
N ASP A 69 -18.37 22.35 -23.81
CA ASP A 69 -18.42 23.26 -24.94
C ASP A 69 -17.25 24.28 -24.91
N ASN A 70 -17.18 25.17 -25.90
CA ASN A 70 -16.08 26.12 -26.03
C ASN A 70 -15.96 27.07 -24.83
N ASP A 71 -17.08 27.56 -24.31
CA ASP A 71 -17.10 28.51 -23.20
C ASP A 71 -16.78 27.81 -21.87
N GLU A 72 -17.28 26.59 -21.68
CA GLU A 72 -17.00 25.75 -20.54
C GLU A 72 -15.51 25.37 -20.48
N LEU A 73 -14.93 24.96 -21.63
CA LEU A 73 -13.52 24.60 -21.71
C LEU A 73 -12.62 25.83 -21.48
N LEU A 74 -12.94 26.98 -22.07
CA LEU A 74 -12.21 28.23 -21.82
C LEU A 74 -12.23 28.60 -20.33
N LYS A 75 -13.39 28.47 -19.66
CA LYS A 75 -13.48 28.66 -18.19
C LYS A 75 -12.63 27.64 -17.43
N ALA A 76 -12.64 26.36 -17.86
CA ALA A 76 -11.82 25.32 -17.24
C ALA A 76 -10.32 25.58 -17.39
N MET A 77 -9.90 26.22 -18.48
CA MET A 77 -8.50 26.61 -18.75
C MET A 77 -8.08 27.88 -17.99
N LYS A 78 -9.03 28.67 -17.46
CA LYS A 78 -8.72 29.87 -16.68
C LYS A 78 -8.14 29.52 -15.31
N TYR A 79 -7.04 30.15 -14.90
CA TYR A 79 -6.49 30.02 -13.54
C TYR A 79 -7.42 30.66 -12.49
N ALA A 80 -7.53 29.96 -11.33
CA ALA A 80 -8.33 30.43 -10.21
C ALA A 80 -9.80 30.75 -10.56
N SER A 81 -10.41 29.98 -11.47
CA SER A 81 -11.84 30.08 -11.73
C SER A 81 -12.62 29.63 -10.50
N THR A 82 -13.44 30.52 -9.92
CA THR A 82 -14.40 30.14 -8.89
C THR A 82 -15.58 29.43 -9.55
N LYS A 83 -15.86 28.19 -9.15
CA LYS A 83 -17.20 27.62 -9.37
C LYS A 83 -18.15 28.29 -8.38
N ASP A 84 -19.23 28.84 -8.85
CA ASP A 84 -20.22 29.51 -8.02
C ASP A 84 -20.93 28.56 -7.04
N GLU A 85 -20.92 27.24 -7.33
CA GLU A 85 -21.38 26.17 -6.44
C GLU A 85 -20.58 24.89 -6.63
N TYR A 86 -19.99 24.36 -5.56
CA TYR A 86 -19.43 23.01 -5.53
C TYR A 86 -20.53 21.98 -5.30
N GLY A 87 -20.73 21.06 -6.25
CA GLY A 87 -21.64 19.93 -6.08
C GLY A 87 -21.15 18.99 -4.94
N GLN A 88 -22.08 18.29 -4.30
CA GLN A 88 -21.74 17.32 -3.23
C GLN A 88 -20.78 16.21 -3.69
N HIS A 89 -20.64 15.98 -4.98
CA HIS A 89 -19.78 14.95 -5.59
C HIS A 89 -18.47 15.50 -6.16
N ASP A 90 -18.24 16.81 -6.13
CA ASP A 90 -17.02 17.41 -6.66
C ASP A 90 -15.78 16.98 -5.83
N LEU A 91 -14.80 16.39 -6.50
CA LEU A 91 -13.51 16.01 -5.91
C LEU A 91 -12.51 17.17 -5.94
N GLY A 92 -12.71 18.17 -6.83
CA GLY A 92 -11.89 19.38 -6.94
C GLY A 92 -12.44 20.54 -6.10
N ARG A 93 -11.57 21.20 -5.30
CA ARG A 93 -11.97 22.33 -4.42
C ARG A 93 -11.49 23.70 -4.90
N PHE A 94 -10.37 23.78 -5.61
CA PHE A 94 -9.61 25.03 -5.77
C PHE A 94 -9.60 25.59 -7.20
N GLY A 95 -10.19 24.92 -8.19
CA GLY A 95 -10.14 25.35 -9.60
C GLY A 95 -8.73 25.43 -10.20
N LEU A 96 -7.73 24.91 -9.48
CA LEU A 96 -6.32 24.93 -9.87
C LEU A 96 -5.82 23.56 -10.34
N GLY A 97 -6.48 22.45 -9.95
CA GLY A 97 -5.98 21.08 -10.11
C GLY A 97 -5.54 20.76 -11.53
N LEU A 98 -6.39 20.99 -12.54
CA LEU A 98 -6.07 20.68 -13.93
C LEU A 98 -4.75 21.34 -14.39
N LYS A 99 -4.61 22.66 -14.21
CA LYS A 99 -3.44 23.42 -14.70
C LYS A 99 -2.21 23.19 -13.81
N SER A 100 -2.35 23.30 -12.49
CA SER A 100 -1.22 23.15 -11.56
C SER A 100 -0.67 21.74 -11.58
N ALA A 101 -1.52 20.71 -11.60
CA ALA A 101 -1.09 19.33 -11.72
C ALA A 101 -0.37 19.09 -13.06
N SER A 102 -1.01 19.44 -14.18
CA SER A 102 -0.45 19.21 -15.51
C SER A 102 0.86 19.96 -15.73
N LEU A 103 0.85 21.28 -15.56
CA LEU A 103 2.01 22.11 -15.83
C LEU A 103 3.15 21.91 -14.81
N SER A 104 2.91 21.25 -13.68
CA SER A 104 3.99 20.79 -12.81
C SER A 104 4.79 19.62 -13.41
N GLN A 105 4.26 18.92 -14.42
CA GLN A 105 4.89 17.77 -15.05
C GLN A 105 5.41 18.07 -16.48
N CYS A 106 4.73 18.94 -17.21
CA CYS A 106 5.03 19.28 -18.60
C CYS A 106 5.11 20.79 -18.81
N ARG A 107 5.58 21.22 -19.97
CA ARG A 107 5.56 22.63 -20.38
C ARG A 107 4.41 22.98 -21.30
N VAL A 108 3.85 21.96 -21.98
CA VAL A 108 2.71 22.13 -22.90
C VAL A 108 1.55 21.27 -22.40
N LEU A 109 0.46 21.93 -22.05
CA LEU A 109 -0.82 21.33 -21.70
C LEU A 109 -1.85 21.67 -22.78
N THR A 110 -2.37 20.65 -23.46
CA THR A 110 -3.51 20.80 -24.36
C THR A 110 -4.71 20.05 -23.78
N VAL A 111 -5.87 20.65 -23.84
CA VAL A 111 -7.14 20.02 -23.49
C VAL A 111 -8.09 20.16 -24.66
N ALA A 112 -8.48 19.01 -25.23
CA ALA A 112 -9.52 18.91 -26.23
C ALA A 112 -10.79 18.32 -25.63
N SER A 113 -11.95 18.86 -25.95
CA SER A 113 -13.21 18.35 -25.41
C SER A 113 -14.28 18.28 -26.50
N LYS A 114 -15.13 17.26 -26.40
CA LYS A 114 -16.24 17.02 -27.31
C LYS A 114 -17.55 16.96 -26.55
N GLN A 115 -18.50 17.80 -26.99
CA GLN A 115 -19.85 17.84 -26.47
C GLN A 115 -20.82 18.19 -27.62
N ASN A 116 -21.99 17.58 -27.67
CA ASN A 116 -23.02 17.86 -28.70
C ASN A 116 -22.51 17.84 -30.15
N ASN A 117 -21.63 16.88 -30.48
CA ASN A 117 -20.96 16.75 -31.79
C ASN A 117 -19.99 17.89 -32.17
N SER A 118 -19.75 18.84 -31.28
CA SER A 118 -18.74 19.88 -31.45
C SER A 118 -17.48 19.50 -30.69
N ILE A 119 -16.32 19.78 -31.28
CA ILE A 119 -15.01 19.61 -30.67
C ILE A 119 -14.30 20.94 -30.60
N CYS A 120 -13.65 21.22 -29.47
CA CYS A 120 -12.83 22.39 -29.24
C CYS A 120 -11.58 22.02 -28.45
N ALA A 121 -10.52 22.80 -28.61
CA ALA A 121 -9.29 22.58 -27.84
C ALA A 121 -8.61 23.90 -27.48
N PHE A 122 -8.00 23.93 -26.29
CA PHE A 122 -7.18 25.03 -25.82
C PHE A 122 -5.84 24.51 -25.29
N MET A 123 -4.80 25.31 -25.46
CA MET A 123 -3.43 24.98 -25.09
C MET A 123 -2.81 26.07 -24.21
N TRP A 124 -2.11 25.62 -23.15
CA TRP A 124 -1.12 26.42 -22.44
C TRP A 124 0.27 25.93 -22.84
N ASP A 125 1.05 26.81 -23.42
CA ASP A 125 2.48 26.58 -23.70
C ASP A 125 3.28 27.60 -22.88
N ILE A 126 4.01 27.13 -21.87
CA ILE A 126 4.73 28.01 -20.93
C ILE A 126 5.78 28.86 -21.68
N ASP A 127 6.40 28.31 -22.72
CA ASP A 127 7.44 29.03 -23.46
C ASP A 127 6.87 30.15 -24.35
N ARG A 128 5.56 30.12 -24.62
CA ARG A 128 4.84 31.08 -25.44
C ARG A 128 3.93 32.03 -24.67
N VAL A 129 3.89 31.92 -23.33
CA VAL A 129 3.06 32.79 -22.50
C VAL A 129 3.67 34.19 -22.40
N ASN A 130 2.95 35.18 -22.94
CA ASN A 130 3.27 36.59 -22.78
C ASN A 130 2.39 37.28 -21.75
N ASP A 131 1.13 36.92 -21.67
CA ASP A 131 0.13 37.39 -20.69
C ASP A 131 -0.79 36.21 -20.32
N TRP A 132 -1.91 36.47 -19.66
CA TRP A 132 -2.91 35.47 -19.25
C TRP A 132 -3.80 35.03 -20.43
N GLU A 133 -3.17 34.64 -21.54
CA GLU A 133 -3.83 34.18 -22.77
C GLU A 133 -3.48 32.72 -23.06
N CYS A 134 -4.50 31.86 -23.15
CA CYS A 134 -4.34 30.49 -23.66
C CYS A 134 -4.60 30.48 -25.18
N ILE A 135 -3.99 29.54 -25.87
CA ILE A 135 -4.11 29.38 -27.31
C ILE A 135 -5.33 28.52 -27.60
N GLN A 136 -6.27 29.03 -28.41
CA GLN A 136 -7.36 28.22 -28.97
C GLN A 136 -6.86 27.60 -30.25
N LEU A 137 -6.99 26.28 -30.40
CA LEU A 137 -6.57 25.55 -31.61
C LEU A 137 -7.70 25.57 -32.65
N ASP A 138 -7.32 25.65 -33.93
CA ASP A 138 -8.25 25.46 -35.04
C ASP A 138 -8.44 23.96 -35.34
N LEU A 139 -9.34 23.64 -36.29
CA LEU A 139 -9.68 22.24 -36.58
C LEU A 139 -8.49 21.46 -37.17
N ASP A 140 -7.67 22.06 -37.99
CA ASP A 140 -6.51 21.42 -38.62
C ASP A 140 -5.45 21.11 -37.54
N GLU A 141 -5.29 21.99 -36.55
CA GLU A 141 -4.40 21.79 -35.41
C GLU A 141 -4.95 20.71 -34.46
N ILE A 142 -6.27 20.63 -34.27
CA ILE A 142 -6.91 19.60 -33.46
C ILE A 142 -6.72 18.21 -34.06
N GLU A 143 -6.85 18.07 -35.39
CA GLU A 143 -6.78 16.77 -36.08
C GLU A 143 -5.41 16.08 -35.96
N ILE A 144 -4.35 16.82 -35.70
CA ILE A 144 -2.98 16.29 -35.54
C ILE A 144 -2.58 16.01 -34.09
N LEU A 145 -3.46 16.27 -33.12
CA LEU A 145 -3.17 16.02 -31.70
C LEU A 145 -3.02 14.52 -31.39
N PRO A 146 -2.12 14.13 -30.49
CA PRO A 146 -1.97 12.74 -30.07
C PRO A 146 -3.29 12.12 -29.58
N ASN A 147 -3.65 10.96 -30.10
CA ASN A 147 -4.85 10.17 -29.72
C ASN A 147 -6.19 10.90 -29.92
N ILE A 148 -6.24 11.98 -30.68
CA ILE A 148 -7.47 12.74 -30.91
C ILE A 148 -8.53 11.94 -31.66
N GLU A 149 -8.14 10.99 -32.50
CA GLU A 149 -9.04 10.09 -33.23
C GLU A 149 -9.93 9.28 -32.28
N LYS A 150 -9.43 8.94 -31.09
CA LYS A 150 -10.25 8.27 -30.06
C LYS A 150 -11.39 9.18 -29.59
N LEU A 151 -11.11 10.46 -29.29
CA LEU A 151 -12.12 11.44 -28.87
C LEU A 151 -13.11 11.77 -30.02
N ILE A 152 -12.62 11.89 -31.25
CA ILE A 152 -13.47 12.15 -32.44
C ILE A 152 -14.52 11.06 -32.60
N ASN A 153 -14.17 9.79 -32.35
CA ASN A 153 -15.04 8.64 -32.46
C ASN A 153 -15.99 8.46 -31.26
N MET A 154 -15.81 9.18 -30.17
CA MET A 154 -16.70 9.12 -29.02
C MET A 154 -17.85 10.13 -29.16
N PRO A 155 -19.02 9.88 -28.53
CA PRO A 155 -20.14 10.83 -28.54
C PRO A 155 -19.83 12.11 -27.76
N LYS A 156 -19.06 12.00 -26.70
CA LYS A 156 -18.62 13.07 -25.79
C LYS A 156 -17.41 12.63 -25.00
N GLY A 157 -16.68 13.54 -24.40
CA GLY A 157 -15.53 13.24 -23.55
C GLY A 157 -14.52 14.36 -23.51
N THR A 158 -13.42 14.13 -22.80
CA THR A 158 -12.31 15.10 -22.70
C THR A 158 -10.98 14.38 -22.83
N LEU A 159 -10.06 14.96 -23.59
CA LEU A 159 -8.69 14.50 -23.80
C LEU A 159 -7.73 15.54 -23.24
N VAL A 160 -6.95 15.17 -22.25
CA VAL A 160 -5.87 15.98 -21.69
C VAL A 160 -4.55 15.46 -22.24
N ILE A 161 -3.71 16.32 -22.77
CA ILE A 161 -2.44 15.99 -23.43
C ILE A 161 -1.31 16.75 -22.75
N TRP A 162 -0.28 16.03 -22.31
CA TRP A 162 0.95 16.57 -21.75
C TRP A 162 2.11 16.34 -22.71
N GLN A 163 2.87 17.40 -23.02
CA GLN A 163 4.04 17.35 -23.88
C GLN A 163 5.15 18.22 -23.31
N ASN A 164 6.39 17.99 -23.72
CA ASN A 164 7.59 18.72 -23.29
C ASN A 164 7.86 18.53 -21.78
N PHE A 165 8.51 17.42 -21.42
CA PHE A 165 8.77 16.97 -20.04
C PHE A 165 10.13 17.45 -19.50
N ASP A 166 10.33 18.76 -19.35
CA ASP A 166 11.61 19.37 -18.91
C ASP A 166 12.08 18.88 -17.51
N ILE A 167 11.17 18.56 -16.60
CA ILE A 167 11.50 18.00 -15.29
C ILE A 167 12.06 16.58 -15.41
N GLY A 168 11.47 15.78 -16.31
CA GLY A 168 11.95 14.44 -16.62
C GLY A 168 13.34 14.50 -17.24
N GLU A 169 13.55 15.41 -18.19
CA GLU A 169 14.84 15.63 -18.82
C GLU A 169 15.95 15.93 -17.80
N LYS A 170 15.71 16.86 -16.86
CA LYS A 170 16.65 17.21 -15.79
C LYS A 170 16.94 16.06 -14.83
N LYS A 171 15.93 15.31 -14.42
CA LYS A 171 16.07 14.21 -13.45
C LYS A 171 16.75 12.98 -14.02
N TYR A 172 16.56 12.72 -15.31
CA TYR A 172 17.00 11.49 -15.99
C TYR A 172 18.10 11.76 -17.04
N ASN A 173 18.79 12.91 -16.98
CA ASN A 173 19.88 13.29 -17.89
C ASN A 173 19.50 13.13 -19.38
N GLY A 174 18.31 13.60 -19.75
CA GLY A 174 17.79 13.52 -21.12
C GLY A 174 17.10 12.18 -21.49
N LEU A 175 17.06 11.20 -20.59
CA LEU A 175 16.41 9.90 -20.83
C LEU A 175 14.91 9.97 -20.53
N ILE A 176 14.15 10.74 -21.32
CA ILE A 176 12.71 10.97 -21.10
C ILE A 176 11.91 9.66 -21.18
N GLN A 177 12.28 8.74 -22.07
CA GLN A 177 11.62 7.44 -22.20
C GLN A 177 11.68 6.66 -20.88
N LYS A 178 12.84 6.65 -20.22
CA LYS A 178 12.99 6.01 -18.90
C LYS A 178 12.15 6.72 -17.86
N PHE A 179 12.15 8.05 -17.85
CA PHE A 179 11.29 8.84 -16.96
C PHE A 179 9.82 8.47 -17.11
N LEU A 180 9.30 8.39 -18.33
CA LEU A 180 7.90 8.04 -18.58
C LEU A 180 7.60 6.58 -18.21
N SER A 181 8.54 5.65 -18.43
CA SER A 181 8.37 4.26 -18.01
C SER A 181 8.26 4.12 -16.49
N ASP A 182 9.17 4.76 -15.74
CA ASP A 182 9.14 4.74 -14.27
C ASP A 182 7.88 5.46 -13.75
N ALA A 183 7.50 6.58 -14.37
CA ALA A 183 6.29 7.32 -14.03
C ALA A 183 5.00 6.51 -14.30
N MET A 184 4.97 5.73 -15.37
CA MET A 184 3.86 4.83 -15.71
C MET A 184 3.68 3.76 -14.63
N GLU A 185 4.76 3.05 -14.25
CA GLU A 185 4.71 2.01 -13.22
C GLU A 185 4.27 2.57 -11.85
N GLU A 186 4.81 3.74 -11.45
CA GLU A 186 4.39 4.39 -10.21
C GLU A 186 2.93 4.85 -10.24
N THR A 187 2.47 5.32 -11.41
CA THR A 187 1.09 5.77 -11.60
C THR A 187 0.12 4.59 -11.51
N GLU A 188 0.42 3.47 -12.16
CA GLU A 188 -0.37 2.25 -12.07
C GLU A 188 -0.57 1.83 -10.60
N LYS A 189 0.52 1.64 -9.86
CA LYS A 189 0.50 1.27 -8.44
C LYS A 189 -0.31 2.24 -7.59
N TYR A 190 -0.28 3.53 -7.91
CA TYR A 190 -0.99 4.56 -7.17
C TYR A 190 -2.49 4.58 -7.49
N LEU A 191 -2.88 4.50 -8.76
CA LEU A 191 -4.29 4.58 -9.17
C LEU A 191 -5.10 3.38 -8.68
N ILE A 192 -4.53 2.15 -8.70
CA ILE A 192 -5.23 0.94 -8.25
C ILE A 192 -5.61 0.97 -6.77
N ILE A 193 -4.86 1.73 -5.93
CA ILE A 193 -5.21 1.90 -4.52
C ILE A 193 -6.08 3.14 -4.28
N VAL A 194 -5.77 4.26 -4.94
CA VAL A 194 -6.49 5.53 -4.70
C VAL A 194 -7.94 5.44 -5.16
N PHE A 195 -8.18 4.86 -6.32
CA PHE A 195 -9.51 4.77 -6.93
C PHE A 195 -10.18 3.40 -6.79
N HIS A 196 -9.63 2.50 -5.96
CA HIS A 196 -10.14 1.12 -5.83
C HIS A 196 -11.64 1.03 -5.53
N ARG A 197 -12.21 2.00 -4.81
CA ARG A 197 -13.65 2.03 -4.50
C ARG A 197 -14.50 2.37 -5.71
N TYR A 198 -14.05 3.30 -6.56
CA TYR A 198 -14.71 3.63 -7.81
C TYR A 198 -14.66 2.46 -8.79
N MET A 199 -13.49 1.81 -8.88
CA MET A 199 -13.27 0.66 -9.76
C MET A 199 -14.01 -0.61 -9.31
N THR A 200 -14.39 -0.71 -8.03
CA THR A 200 -15.15 -1.83 -7.47
C THR A 200 -16.64 -1.55 -7.25
N ASN A 201 -17.10 -0.33 -7.56
CA ASN A 201 -18.49 0.06 -7.42
C ASN A 201 -19.39 -0.77 -8.37
N ARG A 202 -20.50 -1.29 -7.86
CA ARG A 202 -21.40 -2.13 -8.65
C ARG A 202 -22.33 -1.33 -9.57
N ASN A 203 -22.68 -0.12 -9.17
CA ASN A 203 -23.67 0.70 -9.89
C ASN A 203 -23.01 1.60 -10.94
N ASN A 204 -21.83 2.11 -10.66
CA ASN A 204 -21.08 3.03 -11.53
C ASN A 204 -19.60 2.62 -11.46
N LYS A 205 -19.25 1.56 -12.17
CA LYS A 205 -17.91 1.01 -12.16
C LYS A 205 -16.98 1.85 -13.05
N LEU A 206 -16.01 2.48 -12.44
CA LEU A 206 -14.92 3.13 -13.18
C LEU A 206 -13.96 2.06 -13.73
N VAL A 207 -13.64 2.15 -15.01
CA VAL A 207 -12.60 1.36 -15.67
C VAL A 207 -11.48 2.28 -16.07
N ILE A 208 -10.26 1.97 -15.66
CA ILE A 208 -9.06 2.73 -16.03
C ILE A 208 -8.13 1.80 -16.80
N HIS A 209 -7.63 2.25 -17.95
CA HIS A 209 -6.57 1.58 -18.68
C HIS A 209 -5.30 2.42 -18.67
N ILE A 210 -4.16 1.74 -18.67
CA ILE A 210 -2.85 2.33 -18.98
C ILE A 210 -2.27 1.56 -20.17
N ASN A 211 -1.98 2.26 -21.27
CA ASN A 211 -1.50 1.66 -22.52
C ASN A 211 -2.32 0.42 -22.92
N ASN A 212 -3.65 0.56 -22.95
CA ASN A 212 -4.66 -0.47 -23.24
C ASN A 212 -4.75 -1.62 -22.22
N ASN A 213 -3.98 -1.61 -21.12
CA ASN A 213 -4.07 -2.61 -20.07
C ASN A 213 -5.04 -2.15 -18.99
N ALA A 214 -6.09 -2.92 -18.74
CA ALA A 214 -7.06 -2.60 -17.70
C ALA A 214 -6.44 -2.75 -16.31
N LEU A 215 -6.54 -1.71 -15.49
CA LEU A 215 -6.06 -1.74 -14.10
C LEU A 215 -6.96 -2.62 -13.23
N ILE A 216 -6.34 -3.42 -12.38
CA ILE A 216 -7.02 -4.28 -11.41
C ILE A 216 -6.96 -3.61 -10.04
N PRO A 217 -8.10 -3.19 -9.46
CA PRO A 217 -8.12 -2.52 -8.16
C PRO A 217 -7.73 -3.48 -7.03
N ILE A 218 -6.95 -2.99 -6.09
CA ILE A 218 -6.60 -3.72 -4.88
C ILE A 218 -7.71 -3.60 -3.81
N ASP A 219 -7.74 -4.53 -2.84
CA ASP A 219 -8.57 -4.44 -1.64
C ASP A 219 -7.68 -4.42 -0.40
N PRO A 220 -7.31 -3.23 0.13
CA PRO A 220 -6.40 -3.11 1.26
C PRO A 220 -6.94 -3.71 2.55
N PHE A 221 -8.22 -4.08 2.60
CA PHE A 221 -8.88 -4.65 3.77
C PHE A 221 -9.19 -6.15 3.61
N LEU A 222 -8.99 -6.75 2.46
CA LEU A 222 -9.41 -8.12 2.13
C LEU A 222 -10.85 -8.40 2.59
N LYS A 223 -11.79 -7.52 2.24
CA LYS A 223 -13.18 -7.54 2.74
C LYS A 223 -13.92 -8.84 2.45
N LYS A 224 -13.59 -9.54 1.37
CA LYS A 224 -14.23 -10.80 0.97
C LYS A 224 -13.63 -12.02 1.69
N LYS A 225 -12.47 -11.90 2.33
CA LYS A 225 -11.82 -13.02 3.02
C LYS A 225 -12.53 -13.32 4.34
N LYS A 226 -12.97 -14.57 4.54
CA LYS A 226 -13.70 -15.00 5.77
C LYS A 226 -12.89 -14.80 7.05
N LYS A 227 -11.55 -14.94 6.99
CA LYS A 227 -10.66 -14.80 8.14
C LYS A 227 -10.32 -13.35 8.48
N THR A 228 -10.72 -12.37 7.67
CA THR A 228 -10.59 -10.95 8.02
C THR A 228 -11.57 -10.61 9.13
N ASP A 229 -11.07 -10.16 10.27
CA ASP A 229 -11.90 -9.68 11.37
C ASP A 229 -12.34 -8.22 11.09
N LYS A 230 -13.65 -8.00 11.04
CA LYS A 230 -14.26 -6.71 10.71
C LYS A 230 -14.92 -6.15 11.96
N GLN A 231 -14.42 -5.03 12.45
CA GLN A 231 -14.99 -4.37 13.60
C GLN A 231 -16.33 -3.71 13.25
N LYS A 232 -17.12 -3.39 14.27
CA LYS A 232 -18.35 -2.59 14.11
C LYS A 232 -17.98 -1.21 13.58
N GLU A 233 -18.74 -0.71 12.63
CA GLU A 233 -18.60 0.66 12.15
C GLU A 233 -19.11 1.62 13.23
N MET A 234 -18.39 2.69 13.46
CA MET A 234 -18.75 3.76 14.38
C MET A 234 -18.89 5.06 13.58
N GLU A 235 -19.87 5.84 13.92
CA GLU A 235 -20.06 7.19 13.38
C GLU A 235 -19.68 8.19 14.46
N LEU A 236 -18.82 9.13 14.11
CA LEU A 236 -18.35 10.21 14.98
C LEU A 236 -19.07 11.52 14.63
N GLU A 237 -18.86 12.53 15.46
CA GLU A 237 -19.34 13.88 15.22
C GLU A 237 -18.91 14.39 13.83
N GLY A 238 -19.81 15.11 13.14
CA GLY A 238 -19.60 15.59 11.78
C GLY A 238 -19.84 14.54 10.68
N GLY A 239 -20.42 13.36 11.01
CA GLY A 239 -20.73 12.31 10.03
C GLY A 239 -19.52 11.48 9.59
N ILE A 240 -18.42 11.55 10.34
CA ILE A 240 -17.21 10.76 10.07
C ILE A 240 -17.47 9.31 10.43
N LYS A 241 -17.21 8.37 9.50
CA LYS A 241 -17.37 6.94 9.74
C LYS A 241 -16.03 6.26 9.88
N ILE A 242 -15.86 5.47 10.95
CA ILE A 242 -14.63 4.72 11.19
C ILE A 242 -14.92 3.22 11.31
N LYS A 243 -14.02 2.40 10.76
CA LYS A 243 -14.12 0.95 10.85
C LYS A 243 -12.75 0.29 10.86
N GLY A 244 -12.53 -0.55 11.87
CA GLY A 244 -11.30 -1.34 11.97
C GLY A 244 -11.40 -2.67 11.22
N TYR A 245 -10.26 -3.11 10.69
CA TYR A 245 -10.07 -4.41 10.07
C TYR A 245 -8.79 -5.03 10.58
N ILE A 246 -8.80 -6.34 10.81
CA ILE A 246 -7.60 -7.10 11.12
C ILE A 246 -7.47 -8.18 10.06
N LEU A 247 -6.43 -8.06 9.26
CA LEU A 247 -6.14 -9.00 8.19
C LEU A 247 -5.85 -10.40 8.75
N PRO A 248 -6.02 -11.46 7.96
CA PRO A 248 -5.54 -12.79 8.32
C PRO A 248 -4.03 -12.79 8.52
N HIS A 249 -3.53 -13.73 9.31
CA HIS A 249 -2.09 -13.97 9.41
C HIS A 249 -1.53 -14.36 8.04
N GLN A 250 -0.27 -13.99 7.73
CA GLN A 250 0.31 -14.23 6.40
C GLN A 250 0.25 -15.71 5.96
N ASN A 251 0.39 -16.67 6.88
CA ASN A 251 0.26 -18.10 6.56
C ASN A 251 -1.18 -18.54 6.20
N ASP A 252 -2.17 -17.68 6.39
CA ASP A 252 -3.56 -17.89 6.00
C ASP A 252 -3.90 -17.18 4.68
N LEU A 253 -2.92 -16.48 4.09
CA LEU A 253 -3.04 -15.76 2.83
C LEU A 253 -2.48 -16.62 1.70
N THR A 254 -3.20 -16.65 0.59
CA THR A 254 -2.73 -17.22 -0.68
C THR A 254 -1.95 -16.17 -1.46
N ALA A 255 -1.17 -16.58 -2.46
CA ALA A 255 -0.50 -15.64 -3.37
C ALA A 255 -1.48 -14.64 -3.99
N LYS A 256 -2.68 -15.09 -4.36
CA LYS A 256 -3.75 -14.22 -4.87
C LYS A 256 -4.25 -13.19 -3.85
N ASP A 257 -4.32 -13.56 -2.56
CA ASP A 257 -4.70 -12.59 -1.51
C ASP A 257 -3.63 -11.51 -1.34
N ILE A 258 -2.34 -11.87 -1.45
CA ILE A 258 -1.22 -10.94 -1.38
C ILE A 258 -1.22 -10.00 -2.59
N GLU A 259 -1.46 -10.53 -3.78
CA GLU A 259 -1.65 -9.74 -5.01
C GLU A 259 -2.82 -8.75 -4.87
N MET A 260 -3.96 -9.20 -4.34
CA MET A 260 -5.13 -8.33 -4.06
C MET A 260 -4.85 -7.24 -3.03
N LEU A 261 -3.87 -7.39 -2.16
CA LEU A 261 -3.41 -6.35 -1.24
C LEU A 261 -2.49 -5.32 -1.92
N GLY A 262 -1.93 -5.64 -3.08
CA GLY A 262 -0.91 -4.83 -3.76
C GLY A 262 0.51 -5.36 -3.59
N GLY A 263 0.67 -6.61 -3.13
CA GLY A 263 1.96 -7.28 -2.96
C GLY A 263 2.39 -7.45 -1.50
N GLN A 264 3.56 -8.05 -1.33
CA GLN A 264 4.12 -8.36 0.00
C GLN A 264 4.49 -7.09 0.78
N ASP A 265 4.95 -6.05 0.09
CA ASP A 265 5.30 -4.78 0.71
C ASP A 265 4.08 -4.08 1.30
N GLU A 266 2.94 -4.13 0.63
CA GLU A 266 1.69 -3.60 1.16
C GLU A 266 1.14 -4.42 2.34
N LEU A 267 1.41 -5.72 2.41
CA LEU A 267 1.11 -6.50 3.59
C LEU A 267 1.91 -6.00 4.80
N ASN A 268 3.19 -5.71 4.61
CA ASN A 268 4.11 -5.30 5.67
C ASN A 268 3.93 -3.82 6.06
N ASN A 269 3.86 -2.93 5.08
CA ASN A 269 3.93 -1.48 5.26
C ASN A 269 2.57 -0.77 5.16
N GLY A 270 1.56 -1.41 4.57
CA GLY A 270 0.22 -0.82 4.40
C GLY A 270 -0.62 -0.80 5.68
N GLN A 271 -0.03 -0.97 6.87
CA GLN A 271 -0.73 -0.90 8.15
C GLN A 271 -1.15 0.53 8.50
N GLY A 272 -2.24 0.69 9.25
CA GLY A 272 -2.65 2.00 9.74
C GLY A 272 -3.97 2.52 9.18
N PHE A 273 -4.07 3.84 9.12
CA PHE A 273 -5.26 4.51 8.64
C PHE A 273 -5.33 4.56 7.12
N TYR A 274 -6.56 4.47 6.62
CA TYR A 274 -6.97 4.65 5.24
C TYR A 274 -8.08 5.69 5.22
N ILE A 275 -7.75 6.93 4.86
CA ILE A 275 -8.63 8.08 4.94
C ILE A 275 -9.24 8.34 3.56
N TYR A 276 -10.56 8.32 3.50
CA TYR A 276 -11.32 8.52 2.27
C TYR A 276 -12.17 9.78 2.35
N ARG A 277 -12.22 10.50 1.25
CA ARG A 277 -13.14 11.59 0.99
C ARG A 277 -13.91 11.27 -0.29
N ASN A 278 -15.24 11.22 -0.24
CA ASN A 278 -16.07 10.83 -1.39
C ASN A 278 -15.57 9.55 -2.10
N ASN A 279 -15.23 8.50 -1.36
CA ASN A 279 -14.65 7.25 -1.88
C ASN A 279 -13.23 7.35 -2.47
N ARG A 280 -12.66 8.53 -2.65
CA ARG A 280 -11.25 8.72 -3.01
C ARG A 280 -10.37 8.52 -1.79
N LEU A 281 -9.36 7.70 -1.90
CA LEU A 281 -8.35 7.54 -0.86
C LEU A 281 -7.40 8.74 -0.87
N ILE A 282 -7.31 9.44 0.27
CA ILE A 282 -6.47 10.65 0.44
C ILE A 282 -5.11 10.27 1.02
N GLN A 283 -5.12 9.52 2.11
CA GLN A 283 -3.91 9.11 2.83
C GLN A 283 -4.05 7.68 3.32
N TYR A 284 -2.95 6.91 3.29
CA TYR A 284 -2.95 5.53 3.75
C TYR A 284 -1.58 5.09 4.28
N GLY A 285 -1.56 3.94 4.96
CA GLY A 285 -0.32 3.30 5.41
C GLY A 285 0.39 4.04 6.55
N THR A 286 -0.33 4.85 7.32
CA THR A 286 0.24 5.65 8.42
C THR A 286 -0.62 5.57 9.67
N TRP A 287 0.00 5.69 10.84
CA TRP A 287 -0.70 5.78 12.12
C TRP A 287 -0.95 7.22 12.56
N LEU A 288 -0.68 8.24 11.72
CA LEU A 288 -0.95 9.66 11.95
C LEU A 288 -0.37 10.17 13.28
N ASP A 289 0.81 9.69 13.66
CA ASP A 289 1.47 9.98 14.96
C ASP A 289 0.59 9.72 16.21
N LEU A 290 -0.46 8.91 16.06
CA LEU A 290 -1.35 8.53 17.16
C LEU A 290 -0.83 7.35 17.98
N THR A 291 0.30 6.75 17.58
CA THR A 291 1.01 5.70 18.32
C THR A 291 2.26 6.26 18.98
N SER A 292 2.67 5.67 20.11
CA SER A 292 3.97 6.02 20.70
C SER A 292 5.11 5.48 19.84
N LYS A 293 6.17 6.26 19.64
CA LYS A 293 7.35 5.91 18.83
C LYS A 293 8.09 4.65 19.31
N SER A 294 7.86 4.24 20.56
CA SER A 294 8.49 3.06 21.19
C SER A 294 7.78 1.73 20.88
N ILE A 295 6.67 1.74 20.12
CA ILE A 295 5.89 0.54 19.85
C ILE A 295 6.27 0.00 18.48
N SER A 296 6.69 -1.26 18.44
CA SER A 296 7.02 -1.97 17.21
C SER A 296 5.86 -1.99 16.22
N ASN A 297 6.18 -1.70 14.96
CA ASN A 297 5.24 -1.81 13.84
C ASN A 297 4.71 -3.24 13.63
N GLU A 298 5.45 -4.26 14.06
CA GLU A 298 5.06 -5.67 13.96
C GLU A 298 3.75 -5.99 14.70
N LEU A 299 3.49 -5.32 15.83
CA LEU A 299 2.25 -5.52 16.59
C LEU A 299 1.01 -5.00 15.87
N PHE A 300 1.20 -4.11 14.90
CA PHE A 300 0.13 -3.50 14.12
C PHE A 300 0.03 -4.05 12.69
N LYS A 301 0.95 -4.91 12.26
CA LYS A 301 1.14 -5.38 10.89
C LYS A 301 -0.18 -5.72 10.15
N TYR A 302 -1.11 -6.35 10.83
CA TYR A 302 -2.39 -6.77 10.28
C TYR A 302 -3.52 -5.74 10.48
N GLY A 303 -3.25 -4.64 11.18
CA GLY A 303 -4.25 -3.63 11.51
C GLY A 303 -4.48 -2.63 10.37
N ARG A 304 -5.73 -2.41 9.99
CA ARG A 304 -6.17 -1.41 9.02
C ARG A 304 -7.36 -0.65 9.58
N ILE A 305 -7.37 0.66 9.50
CA ILE A 305 -8.49 1.50 9.98
C ILE A 305 -8.99 2.35 8.84
N ARG A 306 -10.20 2.12 8.42
CA ARG A 306 -10.89 2.94 7.43
C ARG A 306 -11.52 4.16 8.12
N VAL A 307 -11.31 5.34 7.54
CA VAL A 307 -11.94 6.60 7.95
C VAL A 307 -12.58 7.22 6.72
N ASP A 308 -13.89 7.45 6.75
CA ASP A 308 -14.62 8.16 5.70
C ASP A 308 -14.98 9.55 6.20
N ILE A 309 -14.50 10.58 5.50
CA ILE A 309 -14.69 11.99 5.82
C ILE A 309 -15.70 12.58 4.84
N PRO A 310 -16.78 13.21 5.28
CA PRO A 310 -17.68 13.96 4.40
C PRO A 310 -17.04 15.29 3.95
N ASN A 311 -17.45 15.81 2.80
CA ASN A 311 -16.93 17.09 2.23
C ASN A 311 -17.09 18.28 3.17
N THR A 312 -18.11 18.26 4.02
CA THR A 312 -18.38 19.32 5.01
C THR A 312 -17.26 19.48 6.05
N MET A 313 -16.37 18.50 6.15
CA MET A 313 -15.27 18.48 7.13
C MET A 313 -13.91 18.82 6.51
N ASP A 314 -13.84 19.20 5.23
CA ASP A 314 -12.59 19.49 4.52
C ASP A 314 -11.73 20.57 5.20
N GLU A 315 -12.36 21.63 5.72
CA GLU A 315 -11.65 22.71 6.42
C GLU A 315 -11.09 22.25 7.76
N VAL A 316 -11.85 21.40 8.45
CA VAL A 316 -11.49 20.89 9.78
C VAL A 316 -10.36 19.88 9.70
N TRP A 317 -10.30 19.10 8.60
CA TRP A 317 -9.24 18.10 8.33
C TRP A 317 -8.07 18.68 7.56
N GLU A 318 -8.07 19.97 7.24
CA GLU A 318 -7.01 20.68 6.53
C GLU A 318 -6.44 19.85 5.35
N VAL A 319 -7.37 19.33 4.51
CA VAL A 319 -6.96 18.55 3.32
C VAL A 319 -6.22 19.48 2.37
N ASP A 320 -4.94 19.16 2.09
CA ASP A 320 -4.10 19.98 1.23
C ASP A 320 -4.53 19.94 -0.26
N ILE A 321 -4.00 20.88 -1.06
CA ILE A 321 -4.33 21.01 -2.48
C ILE A 321 -3.90 19.72 -3.24
N THR A 322 -2.79 19.14 -2.86
CA THR A 322 -2.23 17.92 -3.50
C THR A 322 -2.87 16.64 -2.97
N LYS A 323 -3.79 16.75 -2.02
CA LYS A 323 -4.50 15.61 -1.38
C LYS A 323 -3.54 14.52 -0.87
N LYS A 324 -2.36 14.92 -0.36
CA LYS A 324 -1.34 14.00 0.17
C LYS A 324 -1.34 13.90 1.69
N ASN A 325 -1.71 14.99 2.36
CA ASN A 325 -1.66 15.09 3.81
C ASN A 325 -3.00 15.51 4.38
N VAL A 326 -3.27 14.98 5.58
CA VAL A 326 -4.49 15.28 6.34
C VAL A 326 -4.08 15.55 7.77
N ILE A 327 -4.59 16.62 8.35
CA ILE A 327 -4.40 16.93 9.77
C ILE A 327 -5.63 16.46 10.52
N VAL A 328 -5.41 15.55 11.48
CA VAL A 328 -6.50 15.01 12.30
C VAL A 328 -7.01 16.05 13.27
N PRO A 329 -8.31 16.39 13.24
CA PRO A 329 -8.90 17.34 14.18
C PRO A 329 -8.79 16.86 15.63
N LYS A 330 -8.52 17.78 16.57
CA LYS A 330 -8.40 17.47 18.00
C LYS A 330 -9.65 16.78 18.56
N SER A 331 -10.83 17.11 18.03
CA SER A 331 -12.12 16.54 18.44
C SER A 331 -12.22 15.02 18.24
N VAL A 332 -11.56 14.47 17.23
CA VAL A 332 -11.63 13.03 16.91
C VAL A 332 -10.39 12.23 17.30
N VAL A 333 -9.29 12.89 17.70
CA VAL A 333 -8.03 12.24 18.07
C VAL A 333 -8.21 11.13 19.12
N ASN A 334 -9.00 11.38 20.16
CA ASN A 334 -9.18 10.42 21.26
C ASN A 334 -9.94 9.17 20.80
N GLN A 335 -10.96 9.34 19.94
CA GLN A 335 -11.71 8.22 19.37
C GLN A 335 -10.84 7.38 18.44
N LEU A 336 -10.01 8.03 17.61
CA LEU A 336 -9.05 7.32 16.75
C LEU A 336 -7.99 6.59 17.56
N ARG A 337 -7.46 7.18 18.65
CA ARG A 337 -6.53 6.50 19.56
C ARG A 337 -7.15 5.27 20.22
N ASN A 338 -8.41 5.34 20.60
CA ASN A 338 -9.12 4.20 21.16
C ASN A 338 -9.25 3.06 20.13
N MET A 339 -9.61 3.40 18.89
CA MET A 339 -9.65 2.43 17.80
C MET A 339 -8.26 1.78 17.55
N VAL A 340 -7.19 2.57 17.57
CA VAL A 340 -5.81 2.07 17.44
C VAL A 340 -5.49 1.06 18.55
N ARG A 341 -5.86 1.36 19.81
CA ARG A 341 -5.64 0.44 20.95
C ARG A 341 -6.41 -0.87 20.79
N GLU A 342 -7.66 -0.82 20.34
CA GLU A 342 -8.47 -2.03 20.07
C GLU A 342 -7.88 -2.87 18.94
N ILE A 343 -7.51 -2.26 17.83
CA ILE A 343 -6.90 -2.93 16.69
C ILE A 343 -5.58 -3.57 17.08
N ARG A 344 -4.73 -2.85 17.83
CA ARG A 344 -3.48 -3.38 18.36
C ARG A 344 -3.71 -4.64 19.19
N LYS A 345 -4.57 -4.55 20.20
CA LYS A 345 -4.87 -5.69 21.11
C LYS A 345 -5.33 -6.92 20.31
N LYS A 346 -6.14 -6.73 19.27
CA LYS A 346 -6.65 -7.83 18.45
C LYS A 346 -5.62 -8.34 17.45
N SER A 347 -4.80 -7.46 16.87
CA SER A 347 -3.70 -7.84 15.98
C SER A 347 -2.65 -8.66 16.75
N ASP A 348 -2.26 -8.20 17.94
CA ASP A 348 -1.35 -8.90 18.82
C ASP A 348 -1.91 -10.28 19.24
N ASN A 349 -3.17 -10.35 19.64
CA ASN A 349 -3.84 -11.63 19.95
C ASN A 349 -3.85 -12.60 18.75
N LYS A 350 -3.91 -12.11 17.51
CA LYS A 350 -3.82 -12.96 16.30
C LYS A 350 -2.42 -13.53 16.09
N SER A 351 -1.41 -12.71 16.32
CA SER A 351 -0.01 -13.15 16.29
C SER A 351 0.27 -14.16 17.42
N GLN A 352 -0.28 -13.93 18.61
CA GLN A 352 -0.10 -14.79 19.79
C GLN A 352 -0.99 -16.07 19.76
N LYS A 353 -2.20 -16.04 19.19
CA LYS A 353 -3.06 -17.24 19.13
C LYS A 353 -2.43 -18.40 18.40
N ARG A 354 -1.56 -18.16 17.42
CA ARG A 354 -0.79 -19.22 16.77
C ARG A 354 0.35 -19.76 17.63
N GLN A 355 0.91 -18.94 18.51
CA GLN A 355 1.84 -19.41 19.52
C GLN A 355 1.12 -20.25 20.59
N LYS A 356 -0.17 -19.95 20.91
CA LYS A 356 -0.98 -20.71 21.88
C LYS A 356 -1.56 -22.04 21.34
N ILE A 357 -1.76 -22.22 20.05
CA ILE A 357 -2.23 -23.49 19.45
C ILE A 357 -1.16 -24.60 19.53
N GLY A 358 0.06 -24.26 19.90
CA GLY A 358 1.13 -25.23 20.16
C GLY A 358 1.37 -25.61 21.61
N TYR A 359 0.50 -25.24 22.54
CA TYR A 359 0.58 -25.64 23.97
C TYR A 359 -0.16 -26.96 24.28
N GLU A 360 -0.10 -27.92 23.35
CA GLU A 360 -0.41 -29.29 23.70
C GLU A 360 0.88 -29.99 24.16
N SER A 361 0.93 -30.27 25.46
CA SER A 361 1.99 -30.92 26.26
C SER A 361 3.37 -30.23 26.22
N ASP A 362 3.91 -30.01 27.39
CA ASP A 362 5.22 -29.40 27.69
C ASP A 362 6.40 -30.16 27.01
N GLU A 363 6.18 -31.41 26.60
CA GLU A 363 7.19 -32.31 26.05
C GLU A 363 7.50 -32.07 24.54
N LYS A 364 6.66 -31.33 23.80
CA LYS A 364 6.77 -31.19 22.34
C LYS A 364 7.69 -30.09 21.86
N ARG A 365 8.03 -29.12 22.73
CA ARG A 365 8.78 -27.92 22.36
C ARG A 365 10.11 -27.83 23.04
N ILE A 366 11.12 -27.38 22.28
CA ILE A 366 12.46 -27.12 22.82
C ILE A 366 12.51 -25.81 23.61
N TRP A 367 11.75 -24.80 23.22
CA TRP A 367 11.72 -23.51 23.90
C TRP A 367 10.39 -23.24 24.58
N ASN A 368 10.46 -22.85 25.86
CA ASN A 368 9.32 -22.35 26.63
C ASN A 368 9.38 -20.84 26.80
N LYS A 369 8.19 -20.22 26.84
CA LYS A 369 8.00 -18.79 27.08
C LYS A 369 7.39 -18.60 28.45
N GLN A 370 7.98 -17.75 29.30
CA GLN A 370 7.45 -17.37 30.61
C GLN A 370 7.19 -15.86 30.67
N LEU A 371 6.03 -15.48 31.19
CA LEU A 371 5.69 -14.10 31.47
C LEU A 371 6.05 -13.79 32.91
N ASN A 372 6.92 -12.81 33.13
CA ASN A 372 7.31 -12.39 34.50
C ASN A 372 6.26 -11.43 35.08
N ARG A 373 6.36 -11.17 36.40
CA ARG A 373 5.43 -10.27 37.12
C ARG A 373 5.36 -8.86 36.58
N ASP A 374 6.41 -8.39 35.88
CA ASP A 374 6.50 -7.09 35.24
C ASP A 374 6.03 -7.10 33.76
N GLU A 375 5.23 -8.12 33.38
CA GLU A 375 4.77 -8.33 31.98
C GLU A 375 5.90 -8.52 30.95
N LYS A 376 7.14 -8.76 31.40
CA LYS A 376 8.26 -9.07 30.52
C LYS A 376 8.29 -10.54 30.19
N THR A 377 8.55 -10.84 28.94
CA THR A 377 8.68 -12.22 28.45
C THR A 377 10.13 -12.68 28.54
N SER A 378 10.34 -13.86 29.08
CA SER A 378 11.60 -14.60 29.01
C SER A 378 11.43 -15.91 28.26
N PHE A 379 12.50 -16.37 27.62
CA PHE A 379 12.54 -17.64 26.94
C PHE A 379 13.56 -18.53 27.65
N TYR A 380 13.23 -19.82 27.80
CA TYR A 380 14.13 -20.78 28.40
C TYR A 380 14.00 -22.13 27.71
N ILE A 381 15.10 -22.90 27.70
CA ILE A 381 15.11 -24.22 27.10
C ILE A 381 14.29 -25.17 27.99
N ASN A 382 13.39 -25.91 27.37
CA ASN A 382 12.49 -26.83 28.02
C ASN A 382 13.20 -28.17 28.28
N THR A 383 13.67 -28.37 29.49
CA THR A 383 14.34 -29.62 29.87
C THR A 383 13.40 -30.83 29.88
N ASN A 384 12.09 -30.62 29.84
CA ASN A 384 11.08 -31.68 29.68
C ASN A 384 10.76 -31.99 28.22
N ALA A 385 11.30 -31.20 27.27
CA ALA A 385 11.17 -31.52 25.85
C ALA A 385 11.72 -32.92 25.57
N PHE A 386 10.98 -33.72 24.81
CA PHE A 386 11.27 -35.13 24.63
C PHE A 386 12.73 -35.38 24.23
N CYS A 387 13.25 -34.70 23.21
CA CYS A 387 14.63 -34.84 22.75
C CYS A 387 15.67 -34.51 23.82
N ILE A 388 15.41 -33.46 24.63
CA ILE A 388 16.34 -33.00 25.67
C ILE A 388 16.29 -33.93 26.88
N ARG A 389 15.11 -34.33 27.31
CA ARG A 389 14.89 -35.23 28.43
C ARG A 389 15.58 -36.59 28.17
N GLU A 390 15.34 -37.21 27.05
CA GLU A 390 15.95 -38.49 26.66
C GLU A 390 17.49 -38.44 26.70
N TYR A 391 18.09 -37.33 26.27
CA TYR A 391 19.53 -37.13 26.37
C TYR A 391 19.98 -36.99 27.86
N ILE A 392 19.32 -36.13 28.60
CA ILE A 392 19.62 -35.88 30.05
C ILE A 392 19.51 -37.17 30.86
N ASP A 393 18.53 -38.02 30.59
CA ASP A 393 18.33 -39.28 31.26
C ASP A 393 19.32 -40.38 30.86
N SER A 394 20.01 -40.21 29.74
CA SER A 394 21.05 -41.15 29.25
C SER A 394 22.45 -40.89 29.85
N ILE A 395 22.69 -39.75 30.49
CA ILE A 395 24.00 -39.35 31.03
C ILE A 395 24.07 -39.54 32.56
N ASN A 396 25.28 -39.63 33.09
CA ASN A 396 25.49 -39.75 34.52
C ASN A 396 25.13 -38.47 35.30
N ASP A 397 24.83 -38.58 36.60
CA ASP A 397 24.35 -37.46 37.41
C ASP A 397 25.32 -36.28 37.50
N LYS A 398 26.61 -36.49 37.43
CA LYS A 398 27.64 -35.44 37.43
C LYS A 398 27.60 -34.59 36.17
N ASP A 399 27.46 -35.25 35.01
CA ASP A 399 27.38 -34.57 33.72
C ASP A 399 25.99 -33.99 33.48
N LYS A 400 24.91 -34.64 33.99
CA LYS A 400 23.57 -34.11 33.99
C LYS A 400 23.50 -32.72 34.62
N THR A 401 24.17 -32.54 35.78
CA THR A 401 24.23 -31.20 36.41
C THR A 401 24.95 -30.15 35.58
N LYS A 402 26.00 -30.52 34.85
CA LYS A 402 26.73 -29.60 33.95
C LYS A 402 25.88 -29.21 32.74
N VAL A 403 25.22 -30.19 32.12
CA VAL A 403 24.34 -29.95 30.97
C VAL A 403 23.18 -29.04 31.33
N LEU A 404 22.51 -29.27 32.47
CA LEU A 404 21.42 -28.39 32.92
C LEU A 404 21.89 -26.95 33.16
N ARG A 405 23.08 -26.73 33.74
CA ARG A 405 23.66 -25.40 33.90
C ARG A 405 23.99 -24.73 32.55
N LEU A 406 24.47 -25.49 31.59
CA LEU A 406 24.75 -24.99 30.23
C LEU A 406 23.47 -24.55 29.54
N LEU A 407 22.40 -25.36 29.61
CA LEU A 407 21.11 -25.03 29.03
C LEU A 407 20.49 -23.76 29.69
N ASP A 408 20.65 -23.61 31.01
CA ASP A 408 20.23 -22.41 31.72
C ASP A 408 21.04 -21.17 31.31
N LEU A 409 22.36 -21.32 31.11
CA LEU A 409 23.22 -20.25 30.62
C LEU A 409 22.79 -19.80 29.21
N ILE A 410 22.59 -20.72 28.28
CA ILE A 410 22.14 -20.43 26.91
C ILE A 410 20.79 -19.70 26.94
N SER A 411 19.86 -20.14 27.80
CA SER A 411 18.57 -19.52 27.96
C SER A 411 18.65 -18.07 28.44
N LYS A 412 19.58 -17.77 29.36
CA LYS A 412 19.75 -16.43 29.95
C LYS A 412 20.54 -15.46 29.07
N THR A 413 21.34 -15.98 28.15
CA THR A 413 22.21 -15.19 27.26
C THR A 413 21.67 -15.08 25.85
N LEU A 414 20.42 -15.46 25.61
CA LEU A 414 19.78 -15.34 24.30
C LEU A 414 19.77 -13.87 23.86
N PRO A 415 20.35 -13.50 22.71
CA PRO A 415 20.49 -12.13 22.24
C PRO A 415 19.15 -11.63 21.65
N LEU A 416 18.17 -11.41 22.53
CA LEU A 416 16.80 -11.09 22.10
C LEU A 416 16.70 -9.78 21.32
N ASP A 417 17.52 -8.80 21.66
CA ASP A 417 17.52 -7.49 20.98
C ASP A 417 18.05 -7.60 19.55
N ASP A 418 19.11 -8.38 19.33
CA ASP A 418 19.68 -8.63 18.01
C ASP A 418 18.73 -9.46 17.15
N ILE A 419 18.20 -10.56 17.70
CA ILE A 419 17.19 -11.39 17.02
C ILE A 419 15.98 -10.54 16.61
N TYR A 420 15.51 -9.67 17.51
CA TYR A 420 14.41 -8.77 17.21
C TYR A 420 14.74 -7.82 16.08
N TYR A 421 15.92 -7.19 16.11
CA TYR A 421 16.37 -6.24 15.09
C TYR A 421 16.48 -6.90 13.72
N GLU A 422 17.12 -8.06 13.63
CA GLU A 422 17.31 -8.80 12.37
C GLU A 422 15.96 -9.31 11.81
N CYS A 423 15.08 -9.83 12.67
CA CYS A 423 13.74 -10.25 12.25
C CYS A 423 12.87 -9.07 11.77
N ALA A 424 12.94 -7.92 12.45
CA ALA A 424 12.23 -6.71 12.06
C ALA A 424 12.76 -6.11 10.74
N SER A 425 14.04 -6.38 10.43
CA SER A 425 14.71 -5.96 9.19
C SER A 425 14.53 -6.93 8.02
N ASN A 426 13.73 -7.99 8.16
CA ASN A 426 13.57 -9.10 7.19
C ASN A 426 14.88 -9.81 6.83
N LYS A 427 15.90 -9.78 7.70
CA LYS A 427 17.19 -10.41 7.51
C LYS A 427 17.34 -11.75 8.21
N CYS A 428 16.35 -12.18 9.02
CA CYS A 428 16.35 -13.51 9.61
C CYS A 428 16.11 -14.55 8.52
N ALA A 429 17.19 -15.12 8.00
CA ALA A 429 17.12 -16.32 7.17
C ALA A 429 17.08 -17.55 8.08
N LYS A 430 16.16 -18.47 7.80
CA LYS A 430 16.25 -19.85 8.26
C LYS A 430 17.12 -20.65 7.27
N GLU A 431 18.32 -20.17 6.99
CA GLU A 431 19.28 -21.01 6.26
C GLU A 431 19.80 -22.07 7.21
N ILE A 432 19.49 -23.31 6.89
CA ILE A 432 19.96 -24.48 7.60
C ILE A 432 21.24 -24.90 6.90
N ASP A 433 22.36 -24.71 7.58
CA ASP A 433 23.66 -25.25 7.14
C ASP A 433 23.57 -26.79 7.11
N ASP A 434 24.15 -27.41 6.09
CA ASP A 434 24.12 -28.85 5.91
C ASP A 434 24.71 -29.60 7.13
N ASP A 435 25.73 -29.06 7.78
CA ASP A 435 26.33 -29.62 8.99
C ASP A 435 25.36 -29.64 10.18
N ILE A 436 24.53 -28.59 10.31
CA ILE A 436 23.47 -28.49 11.33
C ILE A 436 22.37 -29.50 11.02
N LEU A 437 21.99 -29.63 9.76
CA LEU A 437 20.97 -30.57 9.31
C LEU A 437 21.41 -32.01 9.63
N ASP A 438 22.63 -32.36 9.30
CA ASP A 438 23.20 -33.69 9.59
C ASP A 438 23.22 -34.02 11.09
N SER A 439 23.53 -33.01 11.93
CA SER A 439 23.52 -33.18 13.39
C SER A 439 22.12 -33.45 13.93
N ILE A 440 21.10 -32.70 13.40
CA ILE A 440 19.70 -32.90 13.78
C ILE A 440 19.20 -34.28 13.31
N ILE A 441 19.56 -34.71 12.11
CA ILE A 441 19.16 -36.01 11.58
C ILE A 441 19.76 -37.16 12.41
N LYS A 442 21.02 -37.05 12.87
CA LYS A 442 21.61 -38.03 13.80
C LYS A 442 20.84 -38.16 15.10
N ILE A 443 20.44 -37.02 15.69
CA ILE A 443 19.55 -37.03 16.87
C ILE A 443 18.24 -37.76 16.55
N GLY A 444 17.65 -37.47 15.38
CA GLY A 444 16.42 -38.13 14.94
C GLY A 444 16.58 -39.67 14.78
N LEU A 445 17.69 -40.14 14.22
CA LEU A 445 17.98 -41.56 14.09
C LEU A 445 18.07 -42.25 15.46
N ASP A 446 18.80 -41.65 16.40
CA ASP A 446 18.91 -42.18 17.78
C ASP A 446 17.53 -42.26 18.46
N LEU A 447 16.65 -41.26 18.25
CA LEU A 447 15.30 -41.27 18.78
C LEU A 447 14.42 -42.35 18.16
N VAL A 448 14.54 -42.59 16.83
CA VAL A 448 13.82 -43.67 16.14
C VAL A 448 14.23 -45.03 16.74
N LEU A 449 15.52 -45.28 16.89
CA LEU A 449 16.04 -46.52 17.47
C LEU A 449 15.58 -46.73 18.92
N ARG A 450 15.55 -45.67 19.74
CA ARG A 450 15.05 -45.74 21.12
C ARG A 450 13.55 -46.05 21.17
N PHE A 451 12.73 -45.38 20.34
CA PHE A 451 11.29 -45.67 20.26
C PHE A 451 11.04 -47.12 19.88
N GLN A 452 11.80 -47.65 18.91
CA GLN A 452 11.68 -49.06 18.52
C GLN A 452 12.02 -50.03 19.66
N THR A 453 13.11 -49.73 20.38
CA THR A 453 13.55 -50.61 21.48
C THR A 453 12.61 -50.53 22.68
N GLN A 454 12.10 -49.37 23.02
CA GLN A 454 11.21 -49.18 24.19
C GLN A 454 9.78 -49.66 23.94
N THR A 455 9.22 -49.38 22.74
CA THR A 455 7.81 -49.65 22.44
C THR A 455 7.59 -50.86 21.52
N LYS A 456 8.64 -51.49 21.04
CA LYS A 456 8.60 -52.61 20.09
C LYS A 456 7.74 -52.30 18.84
N CYS A 457 7.73 -51.03 18.41
CA CYS A 457 6.96 -50.57 17.24
C CYS A 457 7.77 -50.68 15.97
N SER A 458 7.09 -50.61 14.83
CA SER A 458 7.73 -50.57 13.50
C SER A 458 8.45 -49.22 13.29
N ILE A 459 9.38 -49.18 12.31
CA ILE A 459 10.09 -47.95 11.92
C ILE A 459 9.13 -46.85 11.52
N ASP A 460 8.10 -47.18 10.74
CA ASP A 460 7.11 -46.16 10.29
C ASP A 460 6.27 -45.62 11.44
N GLU A 461 5.91 -46.45 12.41
CA GLU A 461 5.21 -45.99 13.63
C GLU A 461 6.11 -45.12 14.51
N ALA A 462 7.40 -45.43 14.63
CA ALA A 462 8.36 -44.62 15.36
C ALA A 462 8.53 -43.23 14.68
N LEU A 463 8.63 -43.18 13.37
CA LEU A 463 8.72 -41.95 12.60
C LEU A 463 7.47 -41.08 12.80
N GLU A 464 6.25 -41.63 12.73
CA GLU A 464 5.02 -40.86 12.97
C GLU A 464 4.93 -40.32 14.40
N LYS A 465 5.44 -41.06 15.40
CA LYS A 465 5.52 -40.58 16.78
C LYS A 465 6.49 -39.40 16.93
N ILE A 466 7.64 -39.44 16.25
CA ILE A 466 8.66 -38.38 16.32
C ILE A 466 8.18 -37.10 15.62
N ARG A 467 7.35 -37.21 14.58
CA ARG A 467 6.82 -36.06 13.83
C ARG A 467 6.11 -35.01 14.67
N ILE A 468 5.64 -35.34 15.87
CA ILE A 468 4.95 -34.41 16.74
C ILE A 468 5.89 -33.54 17.60
N PHE A 469 7.19 -33.86 17.64
CA PHE A 469 8.18 -33.16 18.46
C PHE A 469 9.06 -32.22 17.63
N GLU A 470 9.44 -31.07 18.20
CA GLU A 470 10.46 -30.18 17.60
C GLU A 470 11.85 -30.88 17.61
N PRO A 471 12.64 -30.71 16.53
CA PRO A 471 12.35 -29.96 15.30
C PRO A 471 11.65 -30.78 14.20
N PHE A 472 11.35 -32.08 14.42
CA PHE A 472 10.84 -33.01 13.41
C PHE A 472 9.36 -32.77 13.05
N ASN A 473 8.68 -31.84 13.70
CA ASN A 473 7.38 -31.32 13.30
C ASN A 473 7.43 -30.41 12.05
N GLU A 474 8.62 -29.98 11.64
CA GLU A 474 8.86 -29.25 10.37
C GLU A 474 9.17 -30.27 9.24
N ASP A 475 8.51 -30.10 8.09
CA ASP A 475 8.63 -31.04 6.95
C ASP A 475 10.07 -31.20 6.45
N THR A 476 10.89 -30.16 6.52
CA THR A 476 12.29 -30.18 6.08
C THR A 476 13.09 -31.25 6.84
N TYR A 477 13.03 -31.28 8.15
CA TYR A 477 13.74 -32.24 8.99
C TYR A 477 13.13 -33.64 8.91
N TYR A 478 11.80 -33.70 8.91
CA TYR A 478 11.09 -34.97 8.86
C TYR A 478 11.32 -35.75 7.58
N ILE A 479 11.24 -35.08 6.41
CA ILE A 479 11.47 -35.73 5.11
C ILE A 479 12.89 -36.24 5.00
N GLN A 480 13.88 -35.48 5.49
CA GLN A 480 15.28 -35.93 5.46
C GLN A 480 15.53 -37.10 6.41
N LEU A 481 15.01 -37.06 7.64
CA LEU A 481 15.07 -38.17 8.59
C LEU A 481 14.45 -39.42 7.99
N LYS A 482 13.28 -39.33 7.36
CA LYS A 482 12.60 -40.47 6.70
C LYS A 482 13.39 -41.07 5.57
N LYS A 483 14.17 -40.25 4.85
CA LYS A 483 15.08 -40.75 3.80
C LYS A 483 16.26 -41.51 4.40
N GLU A 484 16.88 -41.01 5.48
CA GLU A 484 18.04 -41.63 6.10
C GLU A 484 17.68 -42.95 6.82
N VAL A 485 16.53 -43.03 7.47
CA VAL A 485 16.05 -44.24 8.14
C VAL A 485 15.72 -45.36 7.14
N LYS A 486 15.43 -45.05 5.88
CA LYS A 486 15.11 -46.03 4.83
C LYS A 486 16.33 -46.46 3.99
N LYS A 487 17.53 -45.88 4.22
CA LYS A 487 18.80 -46.34 3.68
C LYS A 487 19.33 -47.46 4.53
#